data_9e36b5a0f380f02d51d4cc15c6d13e48
#
_entry.id   9e36b5a0f380f02d51d4cc15c6d13e48
#
_cell.length_a   1.000
_cell.length_b   1.000
_cell.length_c   1.000
_cell.angle_alpha   90.00
_cell.angle_beta   90.00
_cell.angle_gamma   90.00
#
_symmetry.space_group_name_H-M   'P 1'
#
loop_
_entity.id
_entity.type
_entity.pdbx_description
1 polymer ?
#
loop_
_entity_poly.entity_id
_entity_poly.type
_entity_poly.pdbx_seq_one_letter_code
_entity_poly.pdbx_strand_id
1 'polypeptide(L)'
;MKKTLLSWFVALSAATTFLIQPITALAEDSPKEIRIGISSAGVGGKPKVGYSSVTTGHLRGVLEEEFKKDGIKVVWRLFPGAGPATNEAFSNGQVDFGWHGDLPAIVGRSTGLRHKVIFSAGRFGPFYVVVPADSKAKSLEDLKGQTISIFKGTALQLQLSRLLKRYNLKESDFRVISQDQFQSRTSLATGDIAAAITSPWTLEARGVAKRLIEIRDDKFLNAPLTFWVGEEFEKKYPHIVQRVTTALIKQAHWSSLEENRNEQYKLWAQSGVPYLDWKKDWDDYDLKERHSPLLDDHYVAAIKQGVVEAKEFKLIRKDVDVDSWIEPKYLNTALKELKLEGFWPELDAQGNRKDGKK
;
A
#
# COMPACT_ATOMS: atom_id res chain seq x y z
N MET A 1 62.67 -76.62 -38.66
CA MET A 1 62.36 -75.39 -39.41
C MET A 1 60.87 -75.13 -39.34
N LYS A 2 60.37 -74.31 -38.51
CA LYS A 2 59.05 -73.66 -38.63
C LYS A 2 59.08 -72.47 -37.64
N LYS A 3 59.01 -71.26 -38.21
CA LYS A 3 58.94 -70.00 -37.48
C LYS A 3 57.51 -69.74 -37.12
N THR A 4 57.18 -69.50 -35.87
CA THR A 4 55.90 -69.07 -35.40
C THR A 4 55.97 -67.57 -35.11
N LEU A 5 55.17 -66.76 -35.83
CA LEU A 5 54.97 -65.35 -35.65
C LEU A 5 54.01 -65.11 -34.50
N LEU A 6 54.39 -64.36 -33.51
CA LEU A 6 53.58 -63.93 -32.37
C LEU A 6 53.04 -62.49 -32.66
N SER A 7 51.76 -62.37 -32.90
CA SER A 7 51.08 -61.08 -33.12
C SER A 7 50.70 -60.42 -31.77
N TRP A 8 51.23 -59.22 -31.54
CA TRP A 8 50.87 -58.41 -30.41
C TRP A 8 49.65 -57.57 -30.74
N PHE A 9 48.54 -57.75 -30.01
CA PHE A 9 47.39 -56.84 -30.00
C PHE A 9 47.62 -55.78 -28.93
N VAL A 10 47.83 -54.52 -29.36
CA VAL A 10 47.80 -53.36 -28.48
C VAL A 10 46.37 -52.85 -28.42
N ALA A 11 45.72 -53.04 -27.29
CA ALA A 11 44.41 -52.43 -27.01
C ALA A 11 44.59 -50.99 -26.55
N LEU A 12 44.18 -50.02 -27.39
CA LEU A 12 44.20 -48.59 -27.07
C LEU A 12 42.93 -48.26 -26.31
N SER A 13 42.97 -48.15 -24.97
CA SER A 13 41.88 -47.68 -24.13
C SER A 13 41.83 -46.13 -24.20
N ALA A 14 40.89 -45.62 -24.95
CA ALA A 14 40.60 -44.16 -24.94
C ALA A 14 39.79 -43.85 -23.65
N ALA A 15 40.47 -43.32 -22.65
CA ALA A 15 39.84 -42.71 -21.45
C ALA A 15 39.20 -41.38 -21.83
N THR A 16 37.90 -41.35 -22.01
CA THR A 16 37.14 -40.11 -22.21
C THR A 16 36.98 -39.42 -20.86
N THR A 17 37.88 -38.50 -20.55
CA THR A 17 37.77 -37.62 -19.37
C THR A 17 36.62 -36.62 -19.62
N PHE A 18 35.45 -36.85 -19.04
CA PHE A 18 34.39 -35.85 -18.93
C PHE A 18 34.89 -34.74 -18.01
N LEU A 19 35.31 -33.61 -18.59
CA LEU A 19 35.51 -32.35 -17.89
C LEU A 19 34.11 -31.87 -17.43
N ILE A 20 33.72 -32.17 -16.19
CA ILE A 20 32.61 -31.51 -15.50
C ILE A 20 33.12 -30.09 -15.24
N GLN A 21 32.78 -29.16 -16.14
CA GLN A 21 32.93 -27.74 -15.83
C GLN A 21 31.95 -27.42 -14.69
N PRO A 22 32.44 -26.84 -13.56
CA PRO A 22 31.51 -26.33 -12.56
C PRO A 22 30.67 -25.22 -13.25
N ILE A 23 29.39 -25.42 -13.36
CA ILE A 23 28.45 -24.32 -13.64
C ILE A 23 28.60 -23.39 -12.44
N THR A 24 29.44 -22.38 -12.56
CA THR A 24 29.40 -21.23 -11.67
C THR A 24 28.05 -20.59 -11.90
N ALA A 25 27.07 -20.93 -11.05
CA ALA A 25 25.87 -20.13 -10.93
C ALA A 25 26.38 -18.71 -10.71
N LEU A 26 26.21 -17.84 -11.70
CA LEU A 26 26.42 -16.41 -11.53
C LEU A 26 25.57 -16.03 -10.32
N ALA A 27 26.20 -15.68 -9.21
CA ALA A 27 25.49 -15.17 -8.04
C ALA A 27 24.69 -13.97 -8.58
N GLU A 28 23.36 -14.07 -8.51
CA GLU A 28 22.49 -12.96 -8.91
C GLU A 28 22.96 -11.71 -8.16
N ASP A 29 23.22 -10.62 -8.90
CA ASP A 29 23.66 -9.35 -8.29
C ASP A 29 22.57 -8.88 -7.33
N SER A 30 22.90 -8.77 -6.05
CA SER A 30 21.94 -8.41 -4.99
C SER A 30 22.27 -7.03 -4.43
N PRO A 31 21.25 -6.22 -4.08
CA PRO A 31 21.47 -4.91 -3.49
C PRO A 31 22.04 -5.05 -2.06
N LYS A 32 22.85 -4.08 -1.62
CA LYS A 32 23.29 -4.02 -0.22
C LYS A 32 22.18 -3.67 0.74
N GLU A 33 21.18 -2.91 0.26
CA GLU A 33 20.01 -2.50 1.03
C GLU A 33 18.76 -2.45 0.14
N ILE A 34 17.59 -2.67 0.75
CA ILE A 34 16.26 -2.49 0.19
C ILE A 34 15.61 -1.34 0.95
N ARG A 35 15.22 -0.26 0.24
CA ARG A 35 14.70 0.97 0.84
C ARG A 35 13.21 1.09 0.56
N ILE A 36 12.38 1.14 1.62
CA ILE A 36 10.93 1.15 1.50
C ILE A 36 10.39 2.44 2.10
N GLY A 37 9.69 3.23 1.27
CA GLY A 37 9.01 4.45 1.68
C GLY A 37 7.61 4.18 2.22
N ILE A 38 7.30 4.66 3.40
CA ILE A 38 5.98 4.62 4.01
C ILE A 38 5.44 6.04 4.12
N SER A 39 4.33 6.32 3.43
CA SER A 39 3.71 7.65 3.36
C SER A 39 2.91 7.98 4.61
N SER A 40 3.49 7.76 5.76
CA SER A 40 2.92 8.06 7.07
C SER A 40 3.99 8.01 8.15
N ALA A 41 3.66 8.53 9.33
CA ALA A 41 4.38 8.29 10.57
C ALA A 41 3.36 8.08 11.70
N GLY A 42 3.80 7.54 12.83
CA GLY A 42 2.96 7.47 14.03
C GLY A 42 2.81 8.83 14.71
N VAL A 43 2.02 8.86 15.76
CA VAL A 43 1.75 10.07 16.56
C VAL A 43 3.07 10.69 17.02
N GLY A 44 3.24 11.99 16.74
CA GLY A 44 4.47 12.70 17.08
C GLY A 44 5.70 12.25 16.28
N GLY A 45 5.50 11.71 15.07
CA GLY A 45 6.60 11.28 14.19
C GLY A 45 7.21 9.94 14.57
N LYS A 46 6.54 9.14 15.41
CA LYS A 46 7.05 7.81 15.78
C LYS A 46 7.32 6.95 14.53
N PRO A 47 8.45 6.20 14.47
CA PRO A 47 8.80 5.34 13.35
C PRO A 47 8.01 4.00 13.38
N LYS A 48 6.70 4.07 13.67
CA LYS A 48 5.79 2.94 13.73
C LYS A 48 4.43 3.35 13.21
N VAL A 49 3.90 2.59 12.26
CA VAL A 49 2.61 2.87 11.61
C VAL A 49 1.78 1.59 11.59
N GLY A 50 0.50 1.71 11.90
CA GLY A 50 -0.49 0.64 11.73
C GLY A 50 -1.20 0.73 10.38
N TYR A 51 -2.37 0.04 10.27
CA TYR A 51 -3.37 0.24 9.24
C TYR A 51 -3.35 -0.72 8.03
N SER A 52 -2.23 -1.31 7.63
CA SER A 52 -2.17 -2.20 6.48
C SER A 52 -1.32 -3.45 6.72
N SER A 53 -1.43 -4.44 5.85
CA SER A 53 -0.56 -5.62 5.88
C SER A 53 0.93 -5.26 5.72
N VAL A 54 1.25 -4.27 4.87
CA VAL A 54 2.63 -3.80 4.66
C VAL A 54 3.21 -3.20 5.93
N THR A 55 2.47 -2.29 6.58
CA THR A 55 2.92 -1.67 7.83
C THR A 55 2.94 -2.64 9.00
N THR A 56 2.05 -3.64 9.00
CA THR A 56 2.12 -4.76 9.96
C THR A 56 3.38 -5.59 9.73
N GLY A 57 3.76 -5.83 8.48
CA GLY A 57 5.01 -6.50 8.12
C GLY A 57 6.25 -5.77 8.63
N HIS A 58 6.26 -4.43 8.54
CA HIS A 58 7.28 -3.60 9.15
C HIS A 58 7.35 -3.79 10.67
N LEU A 59 6.21 -3.72 11.37
CA LEU A 59 6.16 -3.88 12.83
C LEU A 59 6.59 -5.28 13.30
N ARG A 60 6.44 -6.29 12.46
CA ARG A 60 6.82 -7.69 12.74
C ARG A 60 8.21 -8.05 12.23
N GLY A 61 8.92 -7.16 11.53
CA GLY A 61 10.25 -7.43 10.99
C GLY A 61 10.28 -8.50 9.89
N VAL A 62 9.20 -8.61 9.10
CA VAL A 62 9.01 -9.70 8.13
C VAL A 62 10.08 -9.67 7.03
N LEU A 63 10.42 -8.49 6.52
CA LEU A 63 11.43 -8.36 5.48
C LEU A 63 12.85 -8.45 6.05
N GLU A 64 13.07 -7.94 7.25
CA GLU A 64 14.35 -8.09 7.93
C GLU A 64 14.72 -9.57 8.13
N GLU A 65 13.75 -10.40 8.53
CA GLU A 65 13.98 -11.84 8.69
C GLU A 65 14.14 -12.54 7.33
N GLU A 66 13.38 -12.15 6.31
CA GLU A 66 13.49 -12.69 4.95
C GLU A 66 14.90 -12.51 4.37
N PHE A 67 15.49 -11.32 4.55
CA PHE A 67 16.79 -10.98 3.94
C PHE A 67 18.00 -11.14 4.87
N LYS A 68 17.80 -11.58 6.09
CA LYS A 68 18.85 -11.74 7.11
C LYS A 68 20.01 -12.62 6.66
N LYS A 69 19.70 -13.77 6.04
CA LYS A 69 20.72 -14.74 5.60
C LYS A 69 21.58 -14.23 4.45
N ASP A 70 21.04 -13.33 3.64
CA ASP A 70 21.75 -12.74 2.51
C ASP A 70 22.58 -11.51 2.92
N GLY A 71 22.45 -11.05 4.16
CA GLY A 71 23.10 -9.84 4.65
C GLY A 71 22.56 -8.55 4.00
N ILE A 72 21.38 -8.61 3.37
CA ILE A 72 20.74 -7.44 2.75
C ILE A 72 20.01 -6.67 3.83
N LYS A 73 20.35 -5.38 3.99
CA LYS A 73 19.73 -4.50 4.95
C LYS A 73 18.36 -4.02 4.46
N VAL A 74 17.31 -4.13 5.26
CA VAL A 74 16.01 -3.52 5.00
C VAL A 74 15.92 -2.17 5.72
N VAL A 75 15.57 -1.12 4.99
CA VAL A 75 15.50 0.26 5.50
C VAL A 75 14.10 0.82 5.25
N TRP A 76 13.34 0.98 6.32
CA TRP A 76 12.04 1.64 6.28
C TRP A 76 12.21 3.14 6.49
N ARG A 77 11.69 3.93 5.56
CA ARG A 77 11.69 5.39 5.63
C ARG A 77 10.26 5.88 5.76
N LEU A 78 9.93 6.44 6.93
CA LEU A 78 8.60 6.94 7.23
C LEU A 78 8.55 8.45 6.94
N PHE A 79 7.56 8.85 6.15
CA PHE A 79 7.41 10.24 5.70
C PHE A 79 6.17 10.88 6.33
N PRO A 80 6.32 11.75 7.36
CA PRO A 80 5.19 12.51 7.92
C PRO A 80 4.48 13.39 6.89
N GLY A 81 5.21 13.86 5.85
CA GLY A 81 4.65 14.57 4.69
C GLY A 81 3.84 13.68 3.72
N ALA A 82 3.59 12.42 4.10
CA ALA A 82 2.80 11.42 3.39
C ALA A 82 3.23 11.18 1.92
N GLY A 83 2.26 10.98 1.01
CA GLY A 83 2.53 10.62 -0.38
C GLY A 83 3.40 11.61 -1.15
N PRO A 84 3.19 12.92 -1.07
CA PRO A 84 4.05 13.90 -1.72
C PRO A 84 5.53 13.75 -1.32
N ALA A 85 5.82 13.60 -0.03
CA ALA A 85 7.19 13.42 0.46
C ALA A 85 7.79 12.07 0.03
N THR A 86 6.97 11.01 -0.06
CA THR A 86 7.43 9.72 -0.57
C THR A 86 7.76 9.79 -2.06
N ASN A 87 6.96 10.50 -2.86
CA ASN A 87 7.22 10.72 -4.28
C ASN A 87 8.51 11.55 -4.50
N GLU A 88 8.74 12.56 -3.69
CA GLU A 88 9.98 13.34 -3.70
C GLU A 88 11.19 12.46 -3.35
N ALA A 89 11.10 11.66 -2.29
CA ALA A 89 12.15 10.73 -1.90
C ALA A 89 12.44 9.69 -3.00
N PHE A 90 11.41 9.21 -3.71
CA PHE A 90 11.58 8.31 -4.85
C PHE A 90 12.27 9.01 -6.03
N SER A 91 11.83 10.23 -6.37
CA SER A 91 12.47 11.04 -7.42
C SER A 91 13.96 11.29 -7.16
N ASN A 92 14.33 11.41 -5.89
CA ASN A 92 15.71 11.60 -5.43
C ASN A 92 16.49 10.27 -5.21
N GLY A 93 15.94 9.13 -5.64
CA GLY A 93 16.58 7.82 -5.51
C GLY A 93 16.79 7.35 -4.06
N GLN A 94 15.98 7.84 -3.12
CA GLN A 94 16.10 7.51 -1.71
C GLN A 94 15.29 6.27 -1.29
N VAL A 95 14.34 5.82 -2.11
CA VAL A 95 13.53 4.62 -1.88
C VAL A 95 13.41 3.80 -3.16
N ASP A 96 13.30 2.49 -3.01
CA ASP A 96 13.16 1.51 -4.09
C ASP A 96 11.72 1.03 -4.22
N PHE A 97 11.01 0.95 -3.09
CA PHE A 97 9.60 0.59 -2.96
C PHE A 97 8.85 1.70 -2.22
N GLY A 98 7.54 1.76 -2.42
CA GLY A 98 6.72 2.68 -1.66
C GLY A 98 5.32 2.17 -1.39
N TRP A 99 4.77 2.66 -0.28
CA TRP A 99 3.40 2.43 0.16
C TRP A 99 2.69 3.76 0.35
N HIS A 100 1.58 3.95 -0.34
CA HIS A 100 0.67 5.09 -0.16
C HIS A 100 -0.71 4.86 -0.78
N GLY A 101 -1.63 5.82 -0.66
CA GLY A 101 -2.95 5.76 -1.29
C GLY A 101 -2.92 6.02 -2.79
N ASP A 102 -4.08 5.93 -3.42
CA ASP A 102 -4.28 6.08 -4.86
C ASP A 102 -3.82 7.44 -5.40
N LEU A 103 -4.29 8.57 -4.83
CA LEU A 103 -3.96 9.88 -5.38
C LEU A 103 -2.45 10.16 -5.47
N PRO A 104 -1.63 9.99 -4.43
CA PRO A 104 -0.20 10.24 -4.57
C PRO A 104 0.49 9.29 -5.55
N ALA A 105 0.01 8.03 -5.70
CA ALA A 105 0.50 7.11 -6.72
C ALA A 105 0.18 7.64 -8.14
N ILE A 106 -1.06 8.05 -8.36
CA ILE A 106 -1.53 8.64 -9.63
C ILE A 106 -0.75 9.93 -9.95
N VAL A 107 -0.58 10.83 -8.98
CA VAL A 107 0.20 12.07 -9.15
C VAL A 107 1.64 11.75 -9.52
N GLY A 108 2.28 10.84 -8.80
CA GLY A 108 3.64 10.40 -9.10
C GLY A 108 3.77 9.88 -10.52
N ARG A 109 2.90 8.97 -10.95
CA ARG A 109 2.91 8.41 -12.31
C ARG A 109 2.63 9.49 -13.37
N SER A 110 1.67 10.39 -13.14
CA SER A 110 1.30 11.47 -14.06
C SER A 110 2.42 12.49 -14.24
N THR A 111 3.30 12.67 -13.25
CA THR A 111 4.48 13.56 -13.33
C THR A 111 5.71 12.89 -13.93
N GLY A 112 5.63 11.58 -14.23
CA GLY A 112 6.69 10.82 -14.92
C GLY A 112 7.55 9.98 -13.98
N LEU A 113 7.17 9.79 -12.71
CA LEU A 113 7.87 8.87 -11.83
C LEU A 113 7.70 7.42 -12.35
N ARG A 114 8.82 6.74 -12.51
CA ARG A 114 8.89 5.41 -13.13
C ARG A 114 8.80 4.32 -12.07
N HIS A 115 7.59 4.00 -11.66
CA HIS A 115 7.30 2.91 -10.74
C HIS A 115 6.12 2.08 -11.24
N LYS A 116 6.00 0.84 -10.77
CA LYS A 116 4.90 -0.08 -11.07
C LYS A 116 4.20 -0.53 -9.81
N VAL A 117 2.88 -0.58 -9.82
CA VAL A 117 2.08 -1.16 -8.74
C VAL A 117 2.13 -2.67 -8.84
N ILE A 118 2.56 -3.35 -7.79
CA ILE A 118 2.79 -4.79 -7.78
C ILE A 118 1.80 -5.59 -6.91
N PHE A 119 1.11 -4.93 -5.98
CA PHE A 119 -0.07 -5.47 -5.28
C PHE A 119 -0.84 -4.37 -4.55
N SER A 120 -2.10 -4.64 -4.17
CA SER A 120 -2.89 -3.79 -3.29
C SER A 120 -2.43 -3.94 -1.84
N ALA A 121 -2.12 -2.84 -1.16
CA ALA A 121 -1.69 -2.88 0.24
C ALA A 121 -2.85 -2.78 1.25
N GLY A 122 -4.08 -2.71 0.75
CA GLY A 122 -5.32 -2.64 1.52
C GLY A 122 -6.43 -1.91 0.75
N ARG A 123 -7.68 -2.10 1.21
CA ARG A 123 -8.89 -1.57 0.56
C ARG A 123 -9.90 -1.08 1.58
N PHE A 124 -10.87 -0.29 1.14
CA PHE A 124 -12.10 0.03 1.86
C PHE A 124 -11.91 0.61 3.26
N GLY A 125 -10.89 1.47 3.43
CA GLY A 125 -10.72 2.22 4.68
C GLY A 125 -11.88 3.19 4.92
N PRO A 126 -12.35 3.39 6.18
CA PRO A 126 -13.43 4.32 6.46
C PRO A 126 -13.03 5.76 6.16
N PHE A 127 -14.01 6.57 5.83
CA PHE A 127 -13.85 8.01 5.62
C PHE A 127 -14.78 8.78 6.55
N TYR A 128 -14.25 9.79 7.23
CA TYR A 128 -14.97 10.57 8.22
C TYR A 128 -14.82 12.06 7.96
N VAL A 129 -15.94 12.80 8.10
CA VAL A 129 -15.95 14.25 8.30
C VAL A 129 -16.29 14.49 9.76
N VAL A 130 -15.39 15.14 10.49
CA VAL A 130 -15.50 15.37 11.94
C VAL A 130 -15.63 16.86 12.20
N VAL A 131 -16.54 17.24 13.10
CA VAL A 131 -16.82 18.64 13.50
C VAL A 131 -16.67 18.77 15.01
N PRO A 132 -16.47 19.99 15.58
CA PRO A 132 -16.51 20.22 17.03
C PRO A 132 -17.80 19.70 17.66
N ALA A 133 -17.76 19.27 18.93
CA ALA A 133 -18.92 18.66 19.59
C ALA A 133 -20.13 19.60 19.68
N ASP A 134 -19.91 20.91 19.82
CA ASP A 134 -20.93 21.97 19.89
C ASP A 134 -21.38 22.49 18.51
N SER A 135 -20.75 22.02 17.42
CA SER A 135 -21.13 22.40 16.05
C SER A 135 -22.62 22.18 15.80
N LYS A 136 -23.26 23.14 15.11
CA LYS A 136 -24.65 23.06 14.70
C LYS A 136 -24.82 22.48 13.29
N ALA A 137 -23.72 22.23 12.58
CA ALA A 137 -23.76 21.63 11.24
C ALA A 137 -24.40 20.25 11.26
N LYS A 138 -25.32 20.01 10.32
CA LYS A 138 -26.02 18.73 10.07
C LYS A 138 -25.67 18.15 8.73
N SER A 139 -25.05 18.92 7.85
CA SER A 139 -24.66 18.56 6.49
C SER A 139 -23.37 19.26 6.07
N LEU A 140 -22.81 18.89 4.90
CA LEU A 140 -21.66 19.60 4.32
C LEU A 140 -22.00 21.01 3.88
N GLU A 141 -23.24 21.24 3.45
CA GLU A 141 -23.76 22.56 3.05
C GLU A 141 -23.67 23.56 4.18
N ASP A 142 -23.89 23.14 5.43
CA ASP A 142 -23.80 23.99 6.61
C ASP A 142 -22.38 24.48 6.91
N LEU A 143 -21.38 23.84 6.28
CA LEU A 143 -19.97 24.19 6.42
C LEU A 143 -19.46 25.16 5.34
N LYS A 144 -20.33 25.59 4.37
CA LYS A 144 -19.94 26.53 3.32
C LYS A 144 -19.33 27.81 3.91
N GLY A 145 -18.25 28.28 3.30
CA GLY A 145 -17.49 29.43 3.76
C GLY A 145 -16.64 29.21 5.03
N GLN A 146 -16.78 28.05 5.68
CA GLN A 146 -16.03 27.72 6.87
C GLN A 146 -14.63 27.16 6.53
N THR A 147 -13.74 27.17 7.53
CA THR A 147 -12.42 26.53 7.40
C THR A 147 -12.52 25.04 7.67
N ILE A 148 -12.14 24.23 6.68
CA ILE A 148 -12.04 22.78 6.83
C ILE A 148 -10.60 22.32 6.59
N SER A 149 -10.18 21.30 7.32
CA SER A 149 -8.83 20.75 7.23
C SER A 149 -8.82 19.40 6.53
N ILE A 150 -7.86 19.24 5.62
CA ILE A 150 -7.56 17.97 4.96
C ILE A 150 -6.07 17.85 4.71
N PHE A 151 -5.53 16.64 4.66
CA PHE A 151 -4.15 16.45 4.26
C PHE A 151 -4.05 16.42 2.73
N LYS A 152 -3.72 17.58 2.13
CA LYS A 152 -3.64 17.74 0.66
C LYS A 152 -2.56 16.84 0.05
N GLY A 153 -2.81 16.39 -1.19
CA GLY A 153 -1.92 15.48 -1.93
C GLY A 153 -1.98 14.03 -1.47
N THR A 154 -2.85 13.69 -0.51
CA THR A 154 -3.10 12.31 -0.07
C THR A 154 -4.41 11.76 -0.63
N ALA A 155 -4.64 10.45 -0.46
CA ALA A 155 -5.91 9.80 -0.84
C ALA A 155 -7.14 10.52 -0.24
N LEU A 156 -7.00 11.10 0.96
CA LEU A 156 -8.09 11.82 1.63
C LEU A 156 -8.60 13.01 0.78
N GLN A 157 -7.71 13.67 0.02
CA GLN A 157 -8.14 14.78 -0.84
C GLN A 157 -9.02 14.31 -1.99
N LEU A 158 -8.66 13.21 -2.66
CA LEU A 158 -9.47 12.64 -3.73
C LEU A 158 -10.81 12.14 -3.18
N GLN A 159 -10.81 11.49 -2.02
CA GLN A 159 -12.03 11.05 -1.32
C GLN A 159 -12.95 12.23 -0.96
N LEU A 160 -12.40 13.34 -0.43
CA LEU A 160 -13.19 14.55 -0.18
C LEU A 160 -13.75 15.11 -1.48
N SER A 161 -12.97 15.21 -2.55
CA SER A 161 -13.45 15.71 -3.85
C SER A 161 -14.61 14.87 -4.40
N ARG A 162 -14.50 13.52 -4.29
CA ARG A 162 -15.59 12.58 -4.63
C ARG A 162 -16.84 12.83 -3.79
N LEU A 163 -16.66 13.02 -2.48
CA LEU A 163 -17.77 13.28 -1.58
C LEU A 163 -18.46 14.62 -1.91
N LEU A 164 -17.69 15.69 -2.07
CA LEU A 164 -18.22 17.01 -2.43
C LEU A 164 -19.01 16.96 -3.75
N LYS A 165 -18.48 16.27 -4.77
CA LYS A 165 -19.18 16.08 -6.05
C LYS A 165 -20.57 15.45 -5.88
N ARG A 166 -20.72 14.45 -4.99
CA ARG A 166 -22.03 13.81 -4.70
C ARG A 166 -23.06 14.75 -4.10
N TYR A 167 -22.58 15.75 -3.35
CA TYR A 167 -23.43 16.79 -2.74
C TYR A 167 -23.54 18.05 -3.60
N ASN A 168 -23.08 18.01 -4.88
CA ASN A 168 -23.02 19.17 -5.78
C ASN A 168 -22.23 20.35 -5.16
N LEU A 169 -21.20 20.05 -4.39
CA LEU A 169 -20.30 21.00 -3.75
C LEU A 169 -18.91 20.96 -4.42
N LYS A 170 -18.12 22.02 -4.20
CA LYS A 170 -16.75 22.16 -4.69
C LYS A 170 -15.83 22.51 -3.53
N GLU A 171 -14.52 22.19 -3.65
CA GLU A 171 -13.53 22.60 -2.66
C GLU A 171 -13.52 24.11 -2.46
N SER A 172 -13.81 24.90 -3.52
CA SER A 172 -13.92 26.37 -3.46
C SER A 172 -15.10 26.91 -2.62
N ASP A 173 -16.07 26.06 -2.25
CA ASP A 173 -17.15 26.44 -1.35
C ASP A 173 -16.69 26.53 0.12
N PHE A 174 -15.45 26.15 0.41
CA PHE A 174 -14.86 26.11 1.74
C PHE A 174 -13.51 26.80 1.75
N ARG A 175 -13.03 27.20 2.93
CA ARG A 175 -11.62 27.57 3.15
C ARG A 175 -10.83 26.33 3.50
N VAL A 176 -10.24 25.66 2.49
CA VAL A 176 -9.54 24.38 2.69
C VAL A 176 -8.08 24.62 3.03
N ILE A 177 -7.66 24.22 4.24
CA ILE A 177 -6.28 24.23 4.70
C ILE A 177 -5.67 22.83 4.70
N SER A 178 -4.34 22.75 4.56
CA SER A 178 -3.61 21.47 4.61
C SER A 178 -2.99 21.27 5.97
N GLN A 179 -3.44 20.22 6.67
CA GLN A 179 -2.87 19.77 7.94
C GLN A 179 -2.83 18.24 7.93
N ASP A 180 -1.83 17.66 8.60
CA ASP A 180 -1.87 16.23 8.86
C ASP A 180 -2.99 15.86 9.83
N GLN A 181 -3.27 14.56 9.98
CA GLN A 181 -4.39 14.11 10.81
C GLN A 181 -4.25 14.51 12.30
N PHE A 182 -3.03 14.63 12.82
CA PHE A 182 -2.81 14.99 14.23
C PHE A 182 -2.96 16.49 14.44
N GLN A 183 -2.44 17.31 13.52
CA GLN A 183 -2.67 18.77 13.51
C GLN A 183 -4.16 19.07 13.38
N SER A 184 -4.87 18.40 12.47
CA SER A 184 -6.32 18.56 12.28
C SER A 184 -7.12 18.25 13.55
N ARG A 185 -6.75 17.21 14.30
CA ARG A 185 -7.38 16.86 15.58
C ARG A 185 -7.15 17.94 16.65
N THR A 186 -5.97 18.51 16.68
CA THR A 186 -5.66 19.63 17.60
C THR A 186 -6.50 20.84 17.25
N SER A 187 -6.51 21.24 15.96
CA SER A 187 -7.29 22.41 15.49
C SER A 187 -8.80 22.26 15.68
N LEU A 188 -9.34 21.01 15.58
CA LEU A 188 -10.75 20.72 15.94
C LEU A 188 -10.99 20.93 17.43
N ALA A 189 -10.09 20.43 18.28
CA ALA A 189 -10.24 20.52 19.74
C ALA A 189 -10.12 21.94 20.27
N THR A 190 -9.37 22.83 19.57
CA THR A 190 -9.24 24.25 19.92
C THR A 190 -10.30 25.14 19.27
N GLY A 191 -11.12 24.59 18.33
CA GLY A 191 -12.13 25.37 17.61
C GLY A 191 -11.59 26.23 16.47
N ASP A 192 -10.33 26.05 16.06
CA ASP A 192 -9.69 26.81 14.98
C ASP A 192 -10.24 26.48 13.59
N ILE A 193 -10.87 25.31 13.45
CA ILE A 193 -11.48 24.82 12.21
C ILE A 193 -12.89 24.28 12.46
N ALA A 194 -13.76 24.42 11.46
CA ALA A 194 -15.13 23.95 11.53
C ALA A 194 -15.27 22.45 11.25
N ALA A 195 -14.36 21.86 10.46
CA ALA A 195 -14.37 20.43 10.19
C ALA A 195 -12.98 19.92 9.80
N ALA A 196 -12.77 18.62 9.99
CA ALA A 196 -11.57 17.91 9.54
C ALA A 196 -11.90 16.54 8.95
N ILE A 197 -11.06 16.11 8.00
CA ILE A 197 -11.05 14.74 7.50
C ILE A 197 -10.04 13.95 8.33
N THR A 198 -10.52 13.26 9.36
CA THR A 198 -9.68 12.51 10.33
C THR A 198 -10.49 11.43 11.04
N SER A 199 -9.82 10.47 11.71
CA SER A 199 -10.50 9.49 12.58
C SER A 199 -11.09 10.20 13.81
N PRO A 200 -12.36 9.92 14.17
CA PRO A 200 -13.09 10.64 15.22
C PRO A 200 -12.85 10.11 16.64
N TRP A 201 -12.45 8.86 16.79
CA TRP A 201 -12.68 8.06 17.99
C TRP A 201 -12.11 8.65 19.27
N THR A 202 -10.83 9.03 19.26
CA THR A 202 -10.19 9.70 20.40
C THR A 202 -10.87 11.03 20.75
N LEU A 203 -11.33 11.78 19.76
CA LEU A 203 -11.98 13.08 19.96
C LEU A 203 -13.40 12.91 20.50
N GLU A 204 -14.16 11.94 19.99
CA GLU A 204 -15.49 11.60 20.50
C GLU A 204 -15.41 11.07 21.93
N ALA A 205 -14.44 10.18 22.23
CA ALA A 205 -14.25 9.67 23.58
C ALA A 205 -13.94 10.77 24.61
N ARG A 206 -13.35 11.88 24.16
CA ARG A 206 -13.06 13.06 25.00
C ARG A 206 -14.19 14.09 24.98
N GLY A 207 -15.25 13.89 24.23
CA GLY A 207 -16.39 14.81 24.10
C GLY A 207 -16.04 16.14 23.41
N VAL A 208 -14.91 16.21 22.64
CA VAL A 208 -14.48 17.46 22.00
C VAL A 208 -14.87 17.57 20.52
N ALA A 209 -15.26 16.46 19.89
CA ALA A 209 -15.75 16.45 18.52
C ALA A 209 -16.79 15.35 18.31
N LYS A 210 -17.48 15.38 17.15
CA LYS A 210 -18.44 14.38 16.71
C LYS A 210 -18.35 14.16 15.21
N ARG A 211 -18.77 12.98 14.74
CA ARG A 211 -18.91 12.70 13.31
C ARG A 211 -20.08 13.48 12.72
N LEU A 212 -19.81 14.18 11.63
CA LEU A 212 -20.84 14.72 10.74
C LEU A 212 -21.19 13.70 9.66
N ILE A 213 -20.16 13.04 9.08
CA ILE A 213 -20.31 12.01 8.06
C ILE A 213 -19.38 10.85 8.39
N GLU A 214 -19.90 9.64 8.18
CA GLU A 214 -19.15 8.39 8.18
C GLU A 214 -19.51 7.58 6.95
N ILE A 215 -18.50 7.13 6.19
CA ILE A 215 -18.66 6.29 5.00
C ILE A 215 -17.75 5.08 5.15
N ARG A 216 -18.34 3.87 5.24
CA ARG A 216 -17.62 2.61 5.39
C ARG A 216 -17.73 1.72 4.17
N ASP A 217 -18.91 1.66 3.54
CA ASP A 217 -19.25 0.63 2.56
C ASP A 217 -19.19 1.10 1.11
N ASP A 218 -18.59 2.25 0.85
CA ASP A 218 -18.46 2.78 -0.49
C ASP A 218 -17.14 2.38 -1.12
N LYS A 219 -17.19 1.35 -1.95
CA LYS A 219 -15.99 0.74 -2.57
C LYS A 219 -15.26 1.68 -3.55
N PHE A 220 -15.91 2.72 -4.06
CA PHE A 220 -15.29 3.69 -4.96
C PHE A 220 -14.88 5.00 -4.28
N LEU A 221 -15.54 5.38 -3.20
CA LEU A 221 -15.09 6.51 -2.40
C LEU A 221 -13.86 6.11 -1.58
N ASN A 222 -13.88 4.91 -1.01
CA ASN A 222 -12.83 4.40 -0.12
C ASN A 222 -11.64 3.88 -0.94
N ALA A 223 -10.68 4.75 -1.14
CA ALA A 223 -9.53 4.57 -2.01
C ALA A 223 -8.70 3.30 -1.68
N PRO A 224 -8.22 2.58 -2.71
CA PRO A 224 -7.27 1.50 -2.51
C PRO A 224 -5.88 2.03 -2.12
N LEU A 225 -5.16 1.24 -1.33
CA LEU A 225 -3.76 1.47 -1.05
C LEU A 225 -2.90 0.76 -2.11
N THR A 226 -1.78 1.38 -2.45
CA THR A 226 -0.83 0.85 -3.43
C THR A 226 0.46 0.41 -2.75
N PHE A 227 1.05 -0.69 -3.21
CA PHE A 227 2.46 -0.99 -3.01
C PHE A 227 3.13 -1.10 -4.37
N TRP A 228 4.19 -0.33 -4.54
CA TRP A 228 4.87 -0.19 -5.83
C TRP A 228 6.38 -0.35 -5.71
N VAL A 229 7.03 -0.65 -6.85
CA VAL A 229 8.48 -0.75 -7.00
C VAL A 229 8.96 0.20 -8.10
N GLY A 230 10.12 0.80 -7.93
CA GLY A 230 10.78 1.57 -8.99
C GLY A 230 11.23 0.68 -10.15
N GLU A 231 10.95 1.11 -11.39
CA GLU A 231 11.24 0.32 -12.61
C GLU A 231 12.74 -0.02 -12.75
N GLU A 232 13.64 0.87 -12.34
CA GLU A 232 15.09 0.61 -12.37
C GLU A 232 15.50 -0.48 -11.37
N PHE A 233 14.93 -0.47 -10.16
CA PHE A 233 15.18 -1.51 -9.18
C PHE A 233 14.57 -2.85 -9.63
N GLU A 234 13.35 -2.83 -10.16
CA GLU A 234 12.69 -4.01 -10.74
C GLU A 234 13.53 -4.65 -11.83
N LYS A 235 14.02 -3.84 -12.78
CA LYS A 235 14.85 -4.30 -13.89
C LYS A 235 16.16 -4.94 -13.41
N LYS A 236 16.77 -4.36 -12.39
CA LYS A 236 18.08 -4.81 -11.89
C LYS A 236 17.95 -6.03 -10.96
N TYR A 237 16.92 -6.08 -10.14
CA TYR A 237 16.79 -7.07 -9.08
C TYR A 237 15.40 -7.74 -9.06
N PRO A 238 14.92 -8.33 -10.17
CA PRO A 238 13.56 -8.90 -10.25
C PRO A 238 13.32 -10.02 -9.23
N HIS A 239 14.34 -10.82 -8.89
CA HIS A 239 14.29 -11.85 -7.88
C HIS A 239 14.09 -11.27 -6.46
N ILE A 240 14.70 -10.12 -6.16
CA ILE A 240 14.48 -9.40 -4.88
C ILE A 240 13.06 -8.86 -4.81
N VAL A 241 12.54 -8.30 -5.92
CA VAL A 241 11.14 -7.84 -5.99
C VAL A 241 10.17 -9.00 -5.73
N GLN A 242 10.44 -10.19 -6.30
CA GLN A 242 9.63 -11.38 -6.03
C GLN A 242 9.66 -11.76 -4.54
N ARG A 243 10.82 -11.83 -3.93
CA ARG A 243 10.97 -12.19 -2.50
C ARG A 243 10.29 -11.18 -1.58
N VAL A 244 10.45 -9.86 -1.83
CA VAL A 244 9.73 -8.81 -1.09
C VAL A 244 8.23 -9.02 -1.21
N THR A 245 7.74 -9.26 -2.43
CA THR A 245 6.32 -9.49 -2.69
C THR A 245 5.84 -10.75 -1.96
N THR A 246 6.51 -11.90 -2.13
CA THR A 246 6.11 -13.17 -1.48
C THR A 246 6.06 -13.03 0.04
N ALA A 247 7.03 -12.37 0.67
CA ALA A 247 7.05 -12.14 2.11
C ALA A 247 5.88 -11.24 2.58
N LEU A 248 5.57 -10.17 1.82
CA LEU A 248 4.45 -9.27 2.17
C LEU A 248 3.07 -9.88 1.84
N ILE A 249 2.95 -10.75 0.85
CA ILE A 249 1.71 -11.52 0.60
C ILE A 249 1.47 -12.55 1.70
N LYS A 250 2.52 -13.23 2.18
CA LYS A 250 2.42 -14.09 3.37
C LYS A 250 1.98 -13.29 4.61
N GLN A 251 2.45 -12.05 4.76
CA GLN A 251 2.00 -11.15 5.81
C GLN A 251 0.53 -10.71 5.59
N ALA A 252 0.12 -10.43 4.36
CA ALA A 252 -1.29 -10.11 4.06
C ALA A 252 -2.21 -11.27 4.42
N HIS A 253 -1.81 -12.51 4.14
CA HIS A 253 -2.53 -13.71 4.58
C HIS A 253 -2.69 -13.75 6.11
N TRP A 254 -1.59 -13.60 6.85
CA TRP A 254 -1.64 -13.55 8.32
C TRP A 254 -2.57 -12.44 8.82
N SER A 255 -2.51 -11.26 8.20
CA SER A 255 -3.36 -10.10 8.53
C SER A 255 -4.84 -10.33 8.23
N SER A 256 -5.17 -11.25 7.31
CA SER A 256 -6.54 -11.57 6.91
C SER A 256 -7.21 -12.62 7.79
N LEU A 257 -6.49 -13.23 8.74
CA LEU A 257 -7.03 -14.25 9.64
C LEU A 257 -7.66 -13.59 10.87
N GLU A 258 -8.92 -13.95 11.18
CA GLU A 258 -9.65 -13.39 12.33
C GLU A 258 -8.96 -13.62 13.67
N GLU A 259 -8.28 -14.74 13.83
CA GLU A 259 -7.50 -15.07 15.03
C GLU A 259 -6.38 -14.06 15.32
N ASN A 260 -5.89 -13.35 14.29
CA ASN A 260 -4.83 -12.36 14.40
C ASN A 260 -5.34 -10.92 14.57
N ARG A 261 -6.65 -10.67 14.50
CA ARG A 261 -7.28 -9.35 14.56
C ARG A 261 -6.81 -8.53 15.76
N ASN A 262 -6.92 -9.09 16.94
CA ASN A 262 -6.54 -8.40 18.18
C ASN A 262 -5.02 -8.18 18.31
N GLU A 263 -4.21 -9.09 17.79
CA GLU A 263 -2.75 -8.93 17.77
C GLU A 263 -2.35 -7.78 16.83
N GLN A 264 -2.98 -7.66 15.67
CA GLN A 264 -2.76 -6.52 14.77
C GLN A 264 -3.05 -5.18 15.47
N TYR A 265 -4.18 -5.06 16.17
CA TYR A 265 -4.51 -3.81 16.86
C TYR A 265 -3.48 -3.46 17.94
N LYS A 266 -2.96 -4.44 18.66
CA LYS A 266 -1.88 -4.25 19.65
C LYS A 266 -0.58 -3.78 18.97
N LEU A 267 -0.22 -4.37 17.83
CA LEU A 267 0.92 -3.92 17.04
C LEU A 267 0.74 -2.48 16.55
N TRP A 268 -0.43 -2.16 15.99
CA TRP A 268 -0.73 -0.83 15.48
C TRP A 268 -0.81 0.24 16.56
N ALA A 269 -1.21 -0.12 17.78
CA ALA A 269 -1.20 0.80 18.91
C ALA A 269 0.21 1.33 19.25
N GLN A 270 1.27 0.64 18.83
CA GLN A 270 2.64 1.13 18.97
C GLN A 270 2.89 2.43 18.16
N SER A 271 2.05 2.74 17.17
CA SER A 271 2.07 4.02 16.45
C SER A 271 1.66 5.22 17.31
N GLY A 272 1.09 4.98 18.49
CA GLY A 272 0.53 6.00 19.38
C GLY A 272 -0.96 6.25 19.19
N VAL A 273 -1.60 5.61 18.20
CA VAL A 273 -3.08 5.57 18.08
C VAL A 273 -3.61 4.52 19.07
N PRO A 274 -4.62 4.85 19.90
CA PRO A 274 -5.13 3.92 20.89
C PRO A 274 -5.65 2.60 20.29
N TYR A 275 -5.48 1.49 21.00
CA TYR A 275 -6.02 0.18 20.59
C TYR A 275 -7.54 0.22 20.32
N LEU A 276 -8.29 0.96 21.16
CA LEU A 276 -9.75 1.08 20.98
C LEU A 276 -10.14 1.85 19.72
N ASP A 277 -9.31 2.79 19.25
CA ASP A 277 -9.56 3.49 18.00
C ASP A 277 -9.43 2.52 16.82
N TRP A 278 -8.40 1.67 16.83
CA TRP A 278 -8.24 0.61 15.83
C TRP A 278 -9.40 -0.39 15.85
N LYS A 279 -9.83 -0.78 17.03
CA LYS A 279 -10.97 -1.67 17.20
C LYS A 279 -12.24 -1.08 16.56
N LYS A 280 -12.56 0.19 16.85
CA LYS A 280 -13.71 0.89 16.28
C LYS A 280 -13.62 1.05 14.75
N ASP A 281 -12.42 1.23 14.21
CA ASP A 281 -12.22 1.37 12.76
C ASP A 281 -12.30 0.03 12.01
N TRP A 282 -12.07 -1.11 12.68
CA TRP A 282 -11.83 -2.37 11.99
C TRP A 282 -12.74 -3.54 12.37
N ASP A 283 -13.40 -3.54 13.54
CA ASP A 283 -14.17 -4.70 14.01
C ASP A 283 -15.29 -5.13 13.05
N ASP A 284 -15.93 -4.18 12.38
CA ASP A 284 -17.08 -4.44 11.50
C ASP A 284 -16.67 -4.83 10.06
N TYR A 285 -15.35 -4.94 9.79
CA TYR A 285 -14.87 -5.27 8.46
C TYR A 285 -14.45 -6.73 8.31
N ASP A 286 -14.73 -7.31 7.15
CA ASP A 286 -14.08 -8.54 6.69
C ASP A 286 -12.58 -8.27 6.44
N LEU A 287 -11.73 -8.92 7.26
CA LEU A 287 -10.28 -8.77 7.14
C LEU A 287 -9.75 -9.25 5.79
N LYS A 288 -10.38 -10.27 5.18
CA LYS A 288 -9.97 -10.77 3.86
C LYS A 288 -10.21 -9.70 2.79
N GLU A 289 -11.35 -9.02 2.81
CA GLU A 289 -11.58 -7.93 1.86
C GLU A 289 -10.63 -6.75 2.11
N ARG A 290 -10.45 -6.33 3.36
CA ARG A 290 -9.61 -5.16 3.68
C ARG A 290 -8.13 -5.37 3.45
N HIS A 291 -7.62 -6.58 3.69
CA HIS A 291 -6.21 -6.92 3.48
C HIS A 291 -5.94 -7.61 2.13
N SER A 292 -6.94 -7.66 1.25
CA SER A 292 -6.77 -8.28 -0.07
C SER A 292 -5.65 -7.62 -0.87
N PRO A 293 -4.64 -8.39 -1.30
CA PRO A 293 -3.55 -7.89 -2.13
C PRO A 293 -3.89 -7.91 -3.62
N LEU A 294 -5.09 -8.40 -3.99
CA LEU A 294 -5.44 -8.67 -5.38
C LEU A 294 -5.45 -7.38 -6.23
N LEU A 295 -4.99 -7.50 -7.45
CA LEU A 295 -5.11 -6.51 -8.52
C LEU A 295 -6.28 -6.92 -9.43
N ASP A 296 -7.43 -7.24 -8.83
CA ASP A 296 -8.63 -7.69 -9.51
C ASP A 296 -9.32 -6.56 -10.31
N ASP A 297 -10.43 -6.90 -11.00
CA ASP A 297 -11.11 -5.94 -11.87
C ASP A 297 -11.56 -4.70 -11.12
N HIS A 298 -11.99 -4.84 -9.84
CA HIS A 298 -12.38 -3.70 -9.02
C HIS A 298 -11.19 -2.79 -8.71
N TYR A 299 -10.05 -3.36 -8.34
CA TYR A 299 -8.85 -2.57 -8.06
C TYR A 299 -8.45 -1.74 -9.28
N VAL A 300 -8.40 -2.38 -10.46
CA VAL A 300 -8.07 -1.71 -11.73
C VAL A 300 -9.09 -0.62 -12.05
N ALA A 301 -10.39 -0.92 -11.91
CA ALA A 301 -11.48 0.04 -12.15
C ALA A 301 -11.39 1.25 -11.19
N ALA A 302 -11.13 1.02 -9.90
CA ALA A 302 -11.00 2.09 -8.91
C ALA A 302 -9.80 3.01 -9.19
N ILE A 303 -8.66 2.44 -9.61
CA ILE A 303 -7.49 3.25 -10.02
C ILE A 303 -7.79 4.03 -11.31
N LYS A 304 -8.40 3.41 -12.34
CA LYS A 304 -8.80 4.09 -13.57
C LYS A 304 -9.77 5.24 -13.30
N GLN A 305 -10.78 5.01 -12.45
CA GLN A 305 -11.69 6.06 -12.01
C GLN A 305 -10.93 7.18 -11.28
N GLY A 306 -10.00 6.81 -10.39
CA GLY A 306 -9.16 7.78 -9.67
C GLY A 306 -8.34 8.68 -10.60
N VAL A 307 -7.81 8.15 -11.72
CA VAL A 307 -7.11 8.94 -12.75
C VAL A 307 -8.07 9.94 -13.42
N VAL A 308 -9.25 9.49 -13.84
CA VAL A 308 -10.27 10.35 -14.48
C VAL A 308 -10.68 11.47 -13.53
N GLU A 309 -11.00 11.13 -12.28
CA GLU A 309 -11.44 12.10 -11.27
C GLU A 309 -10.33 13.05 -10.84
N ALA A 310 -9.10 12.56 -10.67
CA ALA A 310 -7.95 13.43 -10.37
C ALA A 310 -7.72 14.48 -11.47
N LYS A 311 -7.98 14.12 -12.74
CA LYS A 311 -7.92 15.07 -13.86
C LYS A 311 -9.10 16.05 -13.84
N GLU A 312 -10.31 15.57 -13.62
CA GLU A 312 -11.53 16.39 -13.48
C GLU A 312 -11.37 17.44 -12.38
N PHE A 313 -10.86 17.00 -11.22
CA PHE A 313 -10.62 17.88 -10.06
C PHE A 313 -9.33 18.71 -10.16
N LYS A 314 -8.62 18.65 -11.31
CA LYS A 314 -7.38 19.39 -11.60
C LYS A 314 -6.23 19.06 -10.64
N LEU A 315 -6.23 17.86 -10.07
CA LEU A 315 -5.14 17.34 -9.22
C LEU A 315 -3.98 16.79 -10.04
N ILE A 316 -4.24 16.38 -11.30
CA ILE A 316 -3.23 16.02 -12.30
C ILE A 316 -3.50 16.75 -13.63
N ARG A 317 -2.45 16.85 -14.47
CA ARG A 317 -2.56 17.46 -15.80
C ARG A 317 -2.48 16.43 -16.94
N LYS A 318 -1.66 15.39 -16.73
CA LYS A 318 -1.41 14.33 -17.73
C LYS A 318 -2.21 13.08 -17.35
N ASP A 319 -2.66 12.35 -18.36
CA ASP A 319 -3.28 11.05 -18.16
C ASP A 319 -2.26 10.01 -17.69
N VAL A 320 -2.74 8.93 -17.11
CA VAL A 320 -1.96 7.78 -16.67
C VAL A 320 -2.51 6.55 -17.38
N ASP A 321 -1.66 5.85 -18.11
CA ASP A 321 -1.98 4.53 -18.63
C ASP A 321 -1.89 3.50 -17.49
N VAL A 322 -3.05 3.14 -16.95
CA VAL A 322 -3.18 2.25 -15.78
C VAL A 322 -2.80 0.82 -16.16
N ASP A 323 -3.13 0.36 -17.37
CA ASP A 323 -2.88 -1.02 -17.79
C ASP A 323 -1.37 -1.32 -17.91
N SER A 324 -0.58 -0.37 -18.37
CA SER A 324 0.89 -0.50 -18.41
C SER A 324 1.57 -0.24 -17.05
N TRP A 325 0.86 0.38 -16.12
CA TRP A 325 1.37 0.74 -14.80
C TRP A 325 1.26 -0.40 -13.77
N ILE A 326 0.21 -1.23 -13.87
CA ILE A 326 -0.02 -2.35 -12.98
C ILE A 326 0.78 -3.57 -13.45
N GLU A 327 1.56 -4.19 -12.55
CA GLU A 327 2.40 -5.36 -12.82
C GLU A 327 2.02 -6.54 -11.91
N PRO A 328 1.11 -7.42 -12.35
CA PRO A 328 0.58 -8.50 -11.51
C PRO A 328 1.49 -9.72 -11.40
N LYS A 329 2.56 -9.84 -12.18
CA LYS A 329 3.37 -11.07 -12.25
C LYS A 329 3.93 -11.50 -10.89
N TYR A 330 4.41 -10.55 -10.08
CA TYR A 330 4.99 -10.85 -8.77
C TYR A 330 3.94 -11.33 -7.77
N LEU A 331 2.77 -10.70 -7.79
CA LEU A 331 1.62 -11.13 -6.98
C LEU A 331 1.18 -12.54 -7.37
N ASN A 332 0.96 -12.79 -8.67
CA ASN A 332 0.48 -14.08 -9.17
C ASN A 332 1.46 -15.22 -8.82
N THR A 333 2.77 -14.96 -8.97
CA THR A 333 3.81 -15.91 -8.57
C THR A 333 3.76 -16.17 -7.06
N ALA A 334 3.65 -15.12 -6.22
CA ALA A 334 3.58 -15.26 -4.77
C ALA A 334 2.34 -16.05 -4.33
N LEU A 335 1.17 -15.79 -4.92
CA LEU A 335 -0.07 -16.53 -4.62
C LEU A 335 0.10 -18.02 -4.92
N LYS A 336 0.70 -18.36 -6.06
CA LYS A 336 0.95 -19.74 -6.45
C LYS A 336 1.97 -20.42 -5.52
N GLU A 337 3.10 -19.78 -5.23
CA GLU A 337 4.14 -20.31 -4.35
C GLU A 337 3.61 -20.59 -2.93
N LEU A 338 2.77 -19.70 -2.43
CA LEU A 338 2.16 -19.79 -1.10
C LEU A 338 0.89 -20.66 -1.07
N LYS A 339 0.39 -21.13 -2.21
CA LYS A 339 -0.88 -21.86 -2.35
C LYS A 339 -2.08 -21.07 -1.80
N LEU A 340 -2.10 -19.77 -2.09
CA LEU A 340 -3.12 -18.82 -1.65
C LEU A 340 -4.06 -18.37 -2.78
N GLU A 341 -4.01 -19.02 -3.94
CA GLU A 341 -4.95 -18.78 -5.03
C GLU A 341 -6.39 -19.04 -4.54
N GLY A 342 -7.27 -18.05 -4.74
CA GLY A 342 -8.66 -18.12 -4.26
C GLY A 342 -8.87 -17.90 -2.76
N PHE A 343 -7.82 -17.60 -1.97
CA PHE A 343 -7.99 -17.29 -0.54
C PHE A 343 -8.75 -15.98 -0.30
N TRP A 344 -8.42 -14.93 -1.06
CA TRP A 344 -9.13 -13.66 -1.06
C TRP A 344 -10.25 -13.66 -2.09
N PRO A 345 -11.44 -13.09 -1.77
CA PRO A 345 -12.50 -12.96 -2.76
C PRO A 345 -12.07 -11.99 -3.86
N GLU A 346 -12.22 -12.41 -5.12
CA GLU A 346 -12.10 -11.54 -6.27
C GLU A 346 -13.37 -10.70 -6.43
N LEU A 347 -13.19 -9.44 -6.79
CA LEU A 347 -14.28 -8.52 -7.09
C LEU A 347 -14.33 -8.20 -8.59
N ASP A 348 -15.56 -8.06 -9.12
CA ASP A 348 -15.78 -7.53 -10.46
C ASP A 348 -15.53 -6.01 -10.52
N ALA A 349 -15.60 -5.41 -11.70
CA ALA A 349 -15.37 -3.98 -11.88
C ALA A 349 -16.33 -3.08 -11.08
N GLN A 350 -17.51 -3.58 -10.70
CA GLN A 350 -18.50 -2.89 -9.88
C GLN A 350 -18.28 -3.10 -8.37
N GLY A 351 -17.34 -3.95 -7.99
CA GLY A 351 -17.02 -4.25 -6.61
C GLY A 351 -17.86 -5.38 -6.01
N ASN A 352 -18.59 -6.15 -6.81
CA ASN A 352 -19.29 -7.33 -6.33
C ASN A 352 -18.35 -8.54 -6.29
N ARG A 353 -18.56 -9.42 -5.34
CA ARG A 353 -17.78 -10.67 -5.26
C ARG A 353 -18.11 -11.58 -6.45
N LYS A 354 -17.08 -12.04 -7.17
CA LYS A 354 -17.27 -12.97 -8.31
C LYS A 354 -17.77 -14.36 -7.89
N ASP A 355 -17.61 -14.74 -6.61
CA ASP A 355 -18.11 -16.00 -6.06
C ASP A 355 -19.61 -15.95 -5.70
N GLY A 356 -20.28 -14.81 -5.90
CA GLY A 356 -21.71 -14.61 -5.63
C GLY A 356 -22.10 -14.61 -4.15
N LYS A 357 -21.13 -14.66 -3.22
CA LYS A 357 -21.39 -14.54 -1.78
C LYS A 357 -21.55 -13.06 -1.40
N LYS A 358 -22.50 -12.78 -0.51
CA LYS A 358 -22.69 -11.44 0.05
C LYS A 358 -21.74 -11.17 1.20
#